data_52df89c53d51efeea719249f0d48f4f6
#
_entry.id   52df89c53d51efeea719249f0d48f4f6
#
_cell.length_a   1.000
_cell.length_b   1.000
_cell.length_c   1.000
_cell.angle_alpha   90.00
_cell.angle_beta   90.00
_cell.angle_gamma   90.00
#
_symmetry.space_group_name_H-M   'P 1'
#
loop_
_entity.id
_entity.type
_entity.pdbx_description
1 polymer ?
#
loop_
_entity_poly.entity_id
_entity_poly.type
_entity_poly.pdbx_seq_one_letter_code
_entity_poly.pdbx_strand_id
1 'polypeptide(L)'
;MTSIDMLLIIQSIIIGTLSTLFMDVVAWLREKFFQIKPLNYAFIGRWFLSWKDGKFIHKNITHSPSKKFEDILGWCIHYLIGILWVYLYLILKNIHSFESLFVSTLIFSLCTTLVPFIIMQPALGFGFFASKTPTPLVSVKNSLIAHAVFGIGLYLFYKLLIPYLT
;
A
#
# COMPACT_ATOMS: atom_id res chain seq x y z
N MET A 1 -22.46 15.57 -5.10
CA MET A 1 -21.94 14.20 -5.19
C MET A 1 -23.00 13.39 -5.91
N THR A 2 -22.69 12.84 -7.06
CA THR A 2 -23.65 12.02 -7.82
C THR A 2 -23.79 10.64 -7.15
N SER A 3 -24.85 9.89 -7.47
CA SER A 3 -25.02 8.51 -7.00
C SER A 3 -23.84 7.61 -7.44
N ILE A 4 -23.28 7.89 -8.61
CA ILE A 4 -22.12 7.18 -9.16
C ILE A 4 -20.87 7.43 -8.30
N ASP A 5 -20.62 8.67 -7.87
CA ASP A 5 -19.47 9.01 -7.02
C ASP A 5 -19.54 8.28 -5.66
N MET A 6 -20.74 8.22 -5.08
CA MET A 6 -20.96 7.54 -3.80
C MET A 6 -20.73 6.03 -3.94
N LEU A 7 -21.17 5.42 -5.03
CA LEU A 7 -20.95 4.01 -5.30
C LEU A 7 -19.47 3.68 -5.44
N LEU A 8 -18.71 4.47 -6.20
CA LEU A 8 -17.26 4.30 -6.35
C LEU A 8 -16.53 4.39 -5.00
N ILE A 9 -16.93 5.31 -4.13
CA ILE A 9 -16.35 5.45 -2.78
C ILE A 9 -16.62 4.18 -1.96
N ILE A 10 -17.87 3.69 -1.92
CA ILE A 10 -18.23 2.48 -1.17
C ILE A 10 -17.46 1.26 -1.68
N GLN A 11 -17.43 1.06 -3.00
CA GLN A 11 -16.66 0.00 -3.63
C GLN A 11 -15.19 0.07 -3.25
N SER A 12 -14.59 1.27 -3.29
CA SER A 12 -13.18 1.49 -2.95
C SER A 12 -12.88 1.16 -1.49
N ILE A 13 -13.76 1.55 -0.57
CA ILE A 13 -13.61 1.26 0.86
C ILE A 13 -13.64 -0.25 1.09
N ILE A 14 -14.63 -0.94 0.56
CA ILE A 14 -14.79 -2.37 0.79
C ILE A 14 -13.65 -3.16 0.12
N ILE A 15 -13.47 -2.98 -1.19
CA ILE A 15 -12.48 -3.73 -1.95
C ILE A 15 -11.06 -3.37 -1.51
N GLY A 16 -10.79 -2.08 -1.25
CA GLY A 16 -9.48 -1.61 -0.81
C GLY A 16 -9.09 -2.17 0.57
N THR A 17 -10.03 -2.14 1.51
CA THR A 17 -9.81 -2.73 2.85
C THR A 17 -9.53 -4.24 2.75
N LEU A 18 -10.32 -4.98 1.99
CA LEU A 18 -10.16 -6.42 1.85
C LEU A 18 -8.88 -6.80 1.10
N SER A 19 -8.51 -6.04 0.06
CA SER A 19 -7.26 -6.27 -0.68
C SER A 19 -6.03 -6.00 0.18
N THR A 20 -6.08 -4.96 1.01
CA THR A 20 -5.01 -4.63 1.97
C THR A 20 -4.92 -5.71 3.06
N LEU A 21 -6.06 -6.14 3.61
CA LEU A 21 -6.10 -7.22 4.60
C LEU A 21 -5.54 -8.53 4.02
N PHE A 22 -5.88 -8.86 2.78
CA PHE A 22 -5.33 -10.04 2.09
C PHE A 22 -3.80 -9.96 1.98
N MET A 23 -3.27 -8.80 1.60
CA MET A 23 -1.83 -8.56 1.57
C MET A 23 -1.20 -8.73 2.96
N ASP A 24 -1.82 -8.21 4.02
CA ASP A 24 -1.31 -8.32 5.40
C ASP A 24 -1.33 -9.77 5.90
N VAL A 25 -2.38 -10.54 5.59
CA VAL A 25 -2.44 -11.98 5.90
C VAL A 25 -1.31 -12.73 5.22
N VAL A 26 -1.06 -12.48 3.93
CA VAL A 26 0.06 -13.10 3.22
C VAL A 26 1.41 -12.66 3.79
N ALA A 27 1.56 -11.38 4.17
CA ALA A 27 2.78 -10.87 4.80
C ALA A 27 3.03 -11.56 6.16
N TRP A 28 1.99 -11.72 6.98
CA TRP A 28 2.06 -12.46 8.24
C TRP A 28 2.42 -13.95 8.02
N LEU A 29 1.85 -14.63 7.02
CA LEU A 29 2.22 -16.00 6.68
C LEU A 29 3.70 -16.09 6.25
N ARG A 30 4.17 -15.14 5.45
CA ARG A 30 5.59 -15.06 5.04
C ARG A 30 6.52 -14.86 6.24
N GLU A 31 6.15 -14.03 7.18
CA GLU A 31 6.92 -13.86 8.41
C GLU A 31 6.93 -15.14 9.24
N LYS A 32 5.77 -15.76 9.43
CA LYS A 32 5.62 -16.97 10.28
C LYS A 32 6.40 -18.17 9.71
N PHE A 33 6.32 -18.42 8.41
CA PHE A 33 6.89 -19.62 7.79
C PHE A 33 8.29 -19.42 7.22
N PHE A 34 8.61 -18.21 6.77
CA PHE A 34 9.86 -17.93 6.07
C PHE A 34 10.73 -16.89 6.78
N GLN A 35 10.31 -16.37 7.94
CA GLN A 35 11.03 -15.36 8.73
C GLN A 35 11.27 -14.06 7.93
N ILE A 36 10.43 -13.78 6.93
CA ILE A 36 10.52 -12.58 6.10
C ILE A 36 9.65 -11.49 6.74
N LYS A 37 10.29 -10.59 7.48
CA LYS A 37 9.59 -9.51 8.17
C LYS A 37 8.98 -8.51 7.19
N PRO A 38 7.69 -8.12 7.36
CA PRO A 38 7.09 -7.03 6.61
C PRO A 38 7.66 -5.67 7.02
N LEU A 39 7.27 -4.62 6.29
CA LEU A 39 7.55 -3.25 6.72
C LEU A 39 6.87 -2.97 8.06
N ASN A 40 7.61 -2.36 8.98
CA ASN A 40 7.02 -1.85 10.21
C ASN A 40 6.26 -0.54 9.94
N TYR A 41 4.93 -0.61 9.95
CA TYR A 41 4.07 0.54 9.66
C TYR A 41 4.21 1.68 10.69
N ALA A 42 4.74 1.42 11.89
CA ALA A 42 5.09 2.48 12.84
C ALA A 42 6.02 3.54 12.22
N PHE A 43 6.90 3.16 11.29
CA PHE A 43 7.77 4.11 10.61
C PHE A 43 6.99 5.10 9.73
N ILE A 44 5.91 4.66 9.11
CA ILE A 44 5.01 5.53 8.34
C ILE A 44 4.30 6.50 9.29
N GLY A 45 3.74 5.99 10.39
CA GLY A 45 3.09 6.81 11.40
C GLY A 45 4.05 7.83 12.03
N ARG A 46 5.28 7.41 12.37
CA ARG A 46 6.34 8.30 12.88
C ARG A 46 6.69 9.39 11.89
N TRP A 47 6.79 9.06 10.62
CA TRP A 47 7.06 10.01 9.55
C TRP A 47 5.96 11.07 9.47
N PHE A 48 4.70 10.68 9.37
CA PHE A 48 3.58 11.62 9.34
C PHE A 48 3.49 12.48 10.62
N LEU A 49 3.70 11.89 11.80
CA LEU A 49 3.74 12.63 13.05
C LEU A 49 4.91 13.62 13.15
N SER A 50 5.96 13.42 12.36
CA SER A 50 7.12 14.33 12.33
C SER A 50 6.87 15.56 11.46
N TRP A 51 5.84 15.57 10.61
CA TRP A 51 5.50 16.72 9.77
C TRP A 51 5.09 17.94 10.59
N LYS A 52 4.42 17.73 11.74
CA LYS A 52 4.11 18.84 12.67
C LYS A 52 5.36 19.54 13.22
N ASP A 53 6.50 18.84 13.22
CA ASP A 53 7.78 19.37 13.66
C ASP A 53 8.64 19.87 12.47
N GLY A 54 8.04 20.00 11.27
CA GLY A 54 8.71 20.41 10.04
C GLY A 54 9.67 19.36 9.46
N LYS A 55 9.64 18.10 9.95
CA LYS A 55 10.54 17.04 9.51
C LYS A 55 9.86 16.14 8.49
N PHE A 56 10.09 16.40 7.21
CA PHE A 56 9.57 15.63 6.09
C PHE A 56 10.54 14.53 5.62
N ILE A 57 11.83 14.67 5.91
CA ILE A 57 12.87 13.71 5.52
C ILE A 57 13.71 13.37 6.74
N HIS A 58 13.96 12.08 6.92
CA HIS A 58 14.80 11.52 7.99
C HIS A 58 16.14 11.04 7.43
N LYS A 59 17.22 11.18 8.21
CA LYS A 59 18.48 10.50 7.87
C LYS A 59 18.34 8.99 7.93
N ASN A 60 17.64 8.50 8.95
CA ASN A 60 17.18 7.13 9.11
C ASN A 60 16.07 7.10 10.16
N ILE A 61 14.87 6.71 9.75
CA ILE A 61 13.67 6.68 10.61
C ILE A 61 13.83 5.67 11.76
N THR A 62 14.60 4.60 11.56
CA THR A 62 14.80 3.57 12.60
C THR A 62 15.55 4.09 13.83
N HIS A 63 16.39 5.13 13.65
CA HIS A 63 17.13 5.78 14.72
C HIS A 63 16.42 7.03 15.26
N SER A 64 15.29 7.41 14.69
CA SER A 64 14.50 8.55 15.20
C SER A 64 13.71 8.13 16.44
N PRO A 65 13.55 9.01 17.43
CA PRO A 65 12.72 8.71 18.60
C PRO A 65 11.30 8.29 18.20
N SER A 66 10.78 7.28 18.87
CA SER A 66 9.40 6.83 18.70
C SER A 66 8.43 7.92 19.12
N LYS A 67 7.25 7.93 18.48
CA LYS A 67 6.19 8.89 18.78
C LYS A 67 4.94 8.17 19.28
N LYS A 68 4.24 8.80 20.23
CA LYS A 68 2.97 8.26 20.72
C LYS A 68 1.99 8.07 19.57
N PHE A 69 1.34 6.92 19.53
CA PHE A 69 0.36 6.53 18.49
C PHE A 69 0.92 6.28 17.08
N GLU A 70 2.25 6.19 16.90
CA GLU A 70 2.83 5.94 15.58
C GLU A 70 2.37 4.62 14.94
N ASP A 71 2.17 3.57 15.76
CA ASP A 71 1.67 2.28 15.28
C ASP A 71 0.25 2.39 14.74
N ILE A 72 -0.66 2.98 15.53
CA ILE A 72 -2.07 3.15 15.15
C ILE A 72 -2.16 4.00 13.89
N LEU A 73 -1.46 5.14 13.87
CA LEU A 73 -1.48 6.02 12.71
C LEU A 73 -0.87 5.35 11.48
N GLY A 74 0.20 4.60 11.64
CA GLY A 74 0.82 3.84 10.56
C GLY A 74 -0.12 2.84 9.91
N TRP A 75 -0.85 2.07 10.72
CA TRP A 75 -1.88 1.16 10.24
C TRP A 75 -3.05 1.89 9.57
N CYS A 76 -3.55 2.97 10.15
CA CYS A 76 -4.61 3.79 9.53
C CYS A 76 -4.19 4.31 8.16
N ILE A 77 -2.97 4.86 8.03
CA ILE A 77 -2.45 5.36 6.76
C ILE A 77 -2.29 4.23 5.75
N HIS A 78 -1.79 3.06 6.18
CA HIS A 78 -1.63 1.89 5.32
C HIS A 78 -2.96 1.47 4.67
N TYR A 79 -4.02 1.31 5.46
CA TYR A 79 -5.35 0.98 4.93
C TYR A 79 -5.94 2.11 4.08
N LEU A 80 -5.77 3.37 4.49
CA LEU A 80 -6.22 4.52 3.73
C LEU A 80 -5.56 4.55 2.34
N ILE A 81 -4.26 4.31 2.25
CA ILE A 81 -3.53 4.24 0.98
C ILE A 81 -4.06 3.09 0.11
N GLY A 82 -4.33 1.92 0.70
CA GLY A 82 -4.93 0.81 -0.03
C GLY A 82 -6.31 1.15 -0.63
N ILE A 83 -7.15 1.84 0.14
CA ILE A 83 -8.47 2.34 -0.32
C ILE A 83 -8.29 3.35 -1.46
N LEU A 84 -7.36 4.31 -1.31
CA LEU A 84 -7.08 5.33 -2.34
C LEU A 84 -6.57 4.70 -3.65
N TRP A 85 -5.73 3.67 -3.57
CA TRP A 85 -5.27 2.94 -4.76
C TRP A 85 -6.43 2.24 -5.47
N VAL A 86 -7.33 1.60 -4.74
CA VAL A 86 -8.50 0.97 -5.37
C VAL A 86 -9.42 2.02 -5.96
N TYR A 87 -9.64 3.16 -5.31
CA TYR A 87 -10.41 4.26 -5.85
C TYR A 87 -9.83 4.76 -7.19
N LEU A 88 -8.52 4.97 -7.24
CA LEU A 88 -7.83 5.37 -8.48
C LEU A 88 -7.95 4.29 -9.56
N TYR A 89 -7.80 3.00 -9.21
CA TYR A 89 -7.98 1.90 -10.14
C TYR A 89 -9.38 1.87 -10.75
N LEU A 90 -10.42 2.04 -9.93
CA LEU A 90 -11.81 2.04 -10.40
C LEU A 90 -12.10 3.21 -11.35
N ILE A 91 -11.55 4.40 -11.08
CA ILE A 91 -11.63 5.54 -12.01
C ILE A 91 -10.97 5.19 -13.35
N LEU A 92 -9.73 4.69 -13.31
CA LEU A 92 -9.01 4.34 -14.53
C LEU A 92 -9.72 3.26 -15.34
N LYS A 93 -10.32 2.28 -14.66
CA LYS A 93 -11.09 1.21 -15.28
C LYS A 93 -12.38 1.73 -15.94
N ASN A 94 -13.01 2.76 -15.39
CA ASN A 94 -14.20 3.38 -16.00
C ASN A 94 -13.86 4.20 -17.25
N ILE A 95 -12.63 4.72 -17.34
CA ILE A 95 -12.16 5.50 -18.49
C ILE A 95 -11.61 4.59 -19.61
N HIS A 96 -10.97 3.49 -19.23
CA HIS A 96 -10.29 2.57 -20.14
C HIS A 96 -10.85 1.15 -20.06
N SER A 97 -11.12 0.56 -21.23
CA SER A 97 -11.46 -0.87 -21.34
C SER A 97 -10.17 -1.70 -21.29
N PHE A 98 -9.96 -2.42 -20.20
CA PHE A 98 -8.86 -3.38 -20.11
C PHE A 98 -9.33 -4.76 -20.61
N GLU A 99 -8.55 -5.39 -21.48
CA GLU A 99 -8.86 -6.73 -22.03
C GLU A 99 -8.89 -7.80 -20.94
N SER A 100 -7.97 -7.73 -19.98
CA SER A 100 -7.86 -8.67 -18.88
C SER A 100 -7.89 -7.97 -17.53
N LEU A 101 -8.89 -8.30 -16.72
CA LEU A 101 -9.02 -7.77 -15.35
C LEU A 101 -7.83 -8.17 -14.48
N PHE A 102 -7.38 -9.44 -14.55
CA PHE A 102 -6.24 -9.93 -13.76
C PHE A 102 -4.95 -9.19 -14.11
N VAL A 103 -4.66 -9.05 -15.40
CA VAL A 103 -3.44 -8.38 -15.85
C VAL A 103 -3.47 -6.90 -15.46
N SER A 104 -4.60 -6.22 -15.62
CA SER A 104 -4.72 -4.79 -15.29
C SER A 104 -4.55 -4.53 -13.79
N THR A 105 -5.16 -5.34 -12.91
CA THR A 105 -5.00 -5.19 -11.46
C THR A 105 -3.56 -5.44 -11.02
N LEU A 106 -2.90 -6.44 -11.61
CA LEU A 106 -1.52 -6.78 -11.28
C LEU A 106 -0.54 -5.69 -11.74
N ILE A 107 -0.65 -5.23 -13.00
CA ILE A 107 0.21 -4.15 -13.52
C ILE A 107 -0.02 -2.87 -12.73
N PHE A 108 -1.28 -2.47 -12.51
CA PHE A 108 -1.60 -1.29 -11.71
C PHE A 108 -0.94 -1.36 -10.34
N SER A 109 -1.12 -2.46 -9.63
CA SER A 109 -0.57 -2.62 -8.28
C SER A 109 0.96 -2.63 -8.27
N LEU A 110 1.61 -3.21 -9.26
CA LEU A 110 3.06 -3.12 -9.41
C LEU A 110 3.51 -1.68 -9.68
N CYS A 111 2.79 -0.91 -10.48
CA CYS A 111 3.10 0.51 -10.71
C CYS A 111 2.99 1.33 -9.42
N THR A 112 2.10 0.98 -8.48
CA THR A 112 1.99 1.69 -7.20
C THR A 112 3.25 1.57 -6.32
N THR A 113 4.15 0.59 -6.58
CA THR A 113 5.45 0.50 -5.90
C THR A 113 6.38 1.68 -6.16
N LEU A 114 6.14 2.44 -7.23
CA LEU A 114 6.92 3.65 -7.52
C LEU A 114 6.81 4.68 -6.39
N VAL A 115 5.65 4.79 -5.76
CA VAL A 115 5.46 5.74 -4.64
C VAL A 115 6.36 5.40 -3.44
N PRO A 116 6.36 4.18 -2.88
CA PRO A 116 7.32 3.85 -1.85
C PRO A 116 8.78 3.95 -2.31
N PHE A 117 9.13 3.58 -3.54
CA PHE A 117 10.52 3.61 -4.00
C PHE A 117 11.08 5.02 -4.19
N ILE A 118 10.25 5.96 -4.65
CA ILE A 118 10.71 7.31 -5.03
C ILE A 118 10.38 8.35 -3.95
N ILE A 119 9.34 8.15 -3.16
CA ILE A 119 8.88 9.12 -2.16
C ILE A 119 9.12 8.61 -0.74
N MET A 120 8.48 7.50 -0.36
CA MET A 120 8.46 7.06 1.02
C MET A 120 9.83 6.60 1.52
N GLN A 121 10.51 5.71 0.79
CA GLN A 121 11.81 5.18 1.21
C GLN A 121 12.89 6.28 1.31
N PRO A 122 13.03 7.21 0.35
CA PRO A 122 13.91 8.36 0.52
C PRO A 122 13.55 9.23 1.73
N ALA A 123 12.26 9.51 1.95
CA ALA A 123 11.80 10.32 3.07
C ALA A 123 12.08 9.66 4.44
N LEU A 124 12.00 8.33 4.51
CA LEU A 124 12.36 7.55 5.69
C LEU A 124 13.90 7.40 5.89
N GLY A 125 14.71 7.81 4.91
CA GLY A 125 16.16 7.70 4.94
C GLY A 125 16.70 6.37 4.41
N PHE A 126 15.86 5.55 3.75
CA PHE A 126 16.26 4.28 3.14
C PHE A 126 16.84 4.45 1.73
N GLY A 127 16.82 5.67 1.17
CA GLY A 127 17.26 5.98 -0.18
C GLY A 127 16.28 5.51 -1.26
N PHE A 128 16.53 5.94 -2.50
CA PHE A 128 15.75 5.48 -3.65
C PHE A 128 15.92 3.97 -3.81
N PHE A 129 14.82 3.25 -4.05
CA PHE A 129 14.82 1.79 -4.20
C PHE A 129 15.54 1.08 -3.05
N ALA A 130 15.35 1.56 -1.82
CA ALA A 130 15.98 1.02 -0.61
C ALA A 130 17.52 1.00 -0.63
N SER A 131 18.17 1.84 -1.46
CA SER A 131 19.62 1.82 -1.73
C SER A 131 20.51 1.98 -0.49
N LYS A 132 19.97 2.54 0.60
CA LYS A 132 20.68 2.74 1.88
C LYS A 132 20.31 1.69 2.93
N THR A 133 19.55 0.66 2.58
CA THR A 133 19.26 -0.47 3.50
C THR A 133 20.39 -1.52 3.42
N PRO A 134 20.55 -2.38 4.43
CA PRO A 134 21.58 -3.43 4.41
C PRO A 134 21.45 -4.41 3.23
N THR A 135 20.22 -4.64 2.76
CA THR A 135 19.91 -5.58 1.67
C THR A 135 18.94 -4.96 0.66
N PRO A 136 19.38 -4.00 -0.19
CA PRO A 136 18.51 -3.25 -1.09
C PRO A 136 17.64 -4.13 -2.01
N LEU A 137 18.27 -5.12 -2.68
CA LEU A 137 17.55 -6.00 -3.60
C LEU A 137 16.47 -6.83 -2.90
N VAL A 138 16.72 -7.29 -1.67
CA VAL A 138 15.72 -8.02 -0.86
C VAL A 138 14.57 -7.09 -0.51
N SER A 139 14.87 -5.85 -0.13
CA SER A 139 13.85 -4.84 0.21
C SER A 139 12.97 -4.52 -1.01
N VAL A 140 13.56 -4.29 -2.18
CA VAL A 140 12.85 -4.07 -3.44
C VAL A 140 11.97 -5.27 -3.79
N LYS A 141 12.53 -6.48 -3.78
CA LYS A 141 11.79 -7.72 -4.05
C LYS A 141 10.59 -7.89 -3.12
N ASN A 142 10.78 -7.64 -1.82
CA ASN A 142 9.69 -7.76 -0.85
C ASN A 142 8.57 -6.73 -1.08
N SER A 143 8.91 -5.49 -1.46
CA SER A 143 7.92 -4.47 -1.84
C SER A 143 7.15 -4.89 -3.09
N LEU A 144 7.83 -5.37 -4.14
CA LEU A 144 7.18 -5.85 -5.36
C LEU A 144 6.23 -7.02 -5.07
N ILE A 145 6.65 -7.98 -4.25
CA ILE A 145 5.79 -9.11 -3.86
C ILE A 145 4.57 -8.62 -3.07
N ALA A 146 4.74 -7.70 -2.12
CA ALA A 146 3.62 -7.16 -1.36
C ALA A 146 2.58 -6.49 -2.27
N HIS A 147 3.02 -5.64 -3.20
CA HIS A 147 2.12 -4.97 -4.15
C HIS A 147 1.51 -5.95 -5.17
N ALA A 148 2.24 -6.99 -5.61
CA ALA A 148 1.67 -8.05 -6.44
C ALA A 148 0.56 -8.81 -5.71
N VAL A 149 0.76 -9.12 -4.42
CA VAL A 149 -0.27 -9.76 -3.57
C VAL A 149 -1.47 -8.85 -3.39
N PHE A 150 -1.26 -7.53 -3.19
CA PHE A 150 -2.35 -6.55 -3.19
C PHE A 150 -3.12 -6.56 -4.51
N GLY A 151 -2.43 -6.63 -5.66
CA GLY A 151 -3.06 -6.73 -6.99
C GLY A 151 -3.88 -8.01 -7.19
N ILE A 152 -3.41 -9.13 -6.66
CA ILE A 152 -4.19 -10.39 -6.63
C ILE A 152 -5.43 -10.22 -5.75
N GLY A 153 -5.30 -9.63 -4.57
CA GLY A 153 -6.43 -9.30 -3.69
C GLY A 153 -7.44 -8.39 -4.38
N LEU A 154 -6.97 -7.32 -5.04
CA LEU A 154 -7.81 -6.42 -5.82
C LEU A 154 -8.59 -7.16 -6.91
N TYR A 155 -7.93 -8.05 -7.66
CA TYR A 155 -8.60 -8.89 -8.67
C TYR A 155 -9.70 -9.75 -8.05
N LEU A 156 -9.36 -10.48 -6.99
CA LEU A 156 -10.28 -11.42 -6.34
C LEU A 156 -11.52 -10.71 -5.79
N PHE A 157 -11.32 -9.66 -5.00
CA PHE A 157 -12.42 -8.95 -4.36
C PHE A 157 -13.21 -8.09 -5.33
N TYR A 158 -12.59 -7.53 -6.35
CA TYR A 158 -13.30 -6.89 -7.44
C TYR A 158 -14.24 -7.89 -8.13
N LYS A 159 -13.72 -9.03 -8.58
CA LYS A 159 -14.52 -10.05 -9.29
C LYS A 159 -15.64 -10.62 -8.43
N LEU A 160 -15.39 -10.80 -7.13
CA LEU A 160 -16.36 -11.40 -6.20
C LEU A 160 -17.46 -10.41 -5.81
N LEU A 161 -17.12 -9.13 -5.57
CA LEU A 161 -18.03 -8.19 -4.90
C LEU A 161 -18.72 -7.21 -5.85
N ILE A 162 -18.10 -6.84 -6.97
CA ILE A 162 -18.70 -5.88 -7.89
C ILE A 162 -20.11 -6.26 -8.33
N PRO A 163 -20.44 -7.53 -8.67
CA PRO A 163 -21.80 -7.89 -9.04
C PRO A 163 -22.87 -7.63 -7.97
N TYR A 164 -22.46 -7.45 -6.72
CA TYR A 164 -23.35 -7.19 -5.58
C TYR A 164 -23.33 -5.73 -5.09
N LEU A 165 -22.37 -4.94 -5.60
CA LEU A 165 -22.16 -3.54 -5.22
C LEU A 165 -22.51 -2.57 -6.36
N THR A 166 -23.28 -3.02 -7.36
CA THR A 166 -23.74 -2.20 -8.52
C THR A 166 -25.18 -1.73 -8.31
#